data_7f4323c2a0f7ec178fec35dda951f661
#
_entry.id   7f4323c2a0f7ec178fec35dda951f661
#
_cell.length_a   1.000
_cell.length_b   1.000
_cell.length_c   1.000
_cell.angle_alpha   90.00
_cell.angle_beta   90.00
_cell.angle_gamma   90.00
#
_symmetry.space_group_name_H-M   'P 1'
#
loop_
_entity.id
_entity.type
_entity.pdbx_description
1 polymer ?
#
loop_
_entity_poly.entity_id
_entity_poly.type
_entity_poly.pdbx_seq_one_letter_code
_entity_poly.pdbx_strand_id
1 'polypeptide(L)'
;MKKSLKKILFTVLTVFAVFFVVACGNKEDTKINKEEVLKKAAEVANNIKSGNKLVNTIMEIKGGVTVEYIIDSSIIIEPFSMKLTLEQKGQDTKVTTFVKDGIMYMSNPINNTWEKQEATFEAIEQFKNALDTSTEIYNMLKDHLDKVDIKEKDGNYIITVPKNSDFIKESLKEQMNSIVGQSPDFNPDNVTFEYLIDKETYFPKVLSLSFEAKLDGQDVKVTTTNTLSNINSVGEITVPEEALNSNN
;
A
#
# COMPACT_ATOMS: atom_id res chain seq x y z
N MET A 1 36.22 13.16 12.11
CA MET A 1 34.98 12.48 11.64
C MET A 1 33.79 13.42 11.28
N LYS A 2 33.83 14.74 11.48
CA LYS A 2 32.71 15.66 11.16
C LYS A 2 32.69 16.21 9.71
N LYS A 3 33.73 15.98 8.89
CA LYS A 3 33.81 16.49 7.49
C LYS A 3 33.26 15.51 6.45
N SER A 4 33.09 14.23 6.78
CA SER A 4 32.58 13.18 5.86
C SER A 4 31.05 13.21 5.75
N LEU A 5 30.34 13.48 6.87
CA LEU A 5 28.87 13.48 6.90
C LEU A 5 28.26 14.64 6.09
N LYS A 6 28.93 15.81 6.03
CA LYS A 6 28.46 16.96 5.23
C LYS A 6 28.58 16.74 3.72
N LYS A 7 29.52 15.91 3.26
CA LYS A 7 29.67 15.58 1.83
C LYS A 7 28.60 14.59 1.36
N ILE A 8 28.19 13.65 2.20
CA ILE A 8 27.13 12.68 1.87
C ILE A 8 25.77 13.39 1.82
N LEU A 9 25.51 14.33 2.74
CA LEU A 9 24.26 15.10 2.73
C LEU A 9 24.14 16.04 1.51
N PHE A 10 25.24 16.53 0.97
CA PHE A 10 25.25 17.40 -0.22
C PHE A 10 25.07 16.62 -1.53
N THR A 11 25.50 15.35 -1.58
CA THR A 11 25.39 14.52 -2.78
C THR A 11 23.98 13.97 -2.98
N VAL A 12 23.19 13.84 -1.92
CA VAL A 12 21.77 13.42 -2.00
C VAL A 12 20.87 14.58 -2.44
N LEU A 13 21.28 15.84 -2.17
CA LEU A 13 20.50 17.03 -2.53
C LEU A 13 20.70 17.48 -3.99
N THR A 14 21.76 17.05 -4.67
CA THR A 14 22.09 17.47 -6.05
C THR A 14 21.49 16.59 -7.15
N VAL A 15 20.85 15.46 -6.83
CA VAL A 15 20.19 14.61 -7.82
C VAL A 15 18.77 15.13 -8.17
N PHE A 16 18.23 16.09 -7.41
CA PHE A 16 16.88 16.63 -7.64
C PHE A 16 16.82 17.93 -8.45
N ALA A 17 17.94 18.43 -8.97
CA ALA A 17 17.99 19.76 -9.60
C ALA A 17 18.60 19.75 -11.00
N VAL A 18 18.17 18.87 -11.90
CA VAL A 18 18.37 19.09 -13.37
C VAL A 18 17.26 18.36 -14.12
N PHE A 19 16.32 19.13 -14.63
CA PHE A 19 15.65 19.04 -15.92
C PHE A 19 14.40 19.92 -15.90
N PHE A 20 14.60 21.25 -15.80
CA PHE A 20 13.64 22.17 -16.42
C PHE A 20 14.14 22.46 -17.83
N VAL A 21 13.80 21.61 -18.77
CA VAL A 21 13.74 22.01 -20.17
C VAL A 21 12.31 22.42 -20.44
N VAL A 22 12.08 23.71 -20.48
CA VAL A 22 10.85 24.32 -20.99
C VAL A 22 10.78 23.98 -22.48
N ALA A 23 10.07 22.95 -22.85
CA ALA A 23 9.56 22.78 -24.19
C ALA A 23 8.20 23.50 -24.23
N CYS A 24 8.22 24.77 -24.62
CA CYS A 24 7.03 25.43 -25.15
C CYS A 24 6.62 24.73 -26.45
N GLY A 25 5.79 23.72 -26.36
CA GLY A 25 4.99 23.19 -27.45
C GLY A 25 3.55 23.38 -27.04
N ASN A 26 2.78 24.11 -27.85
CA ASN A 26 1.32 24.12 -27.77
C ASN A 26 0.81 22.68 -27.80
N LYS A 27 0.61 22.08 -26.63
CA LYS A 27 -0.27 20.92 -26.49
C LYS A 27 -1.67 21.48 -26.26
N GLU A 28 -2.58 21.21 -27.18
CA GLU A 28 -3.99 21.24 -26.86
C GLU A 28 -4.14 20.53 -25.52
N ASP A 29 -4.75 21.20 -24.53
CA ASP A 29 -5.15 20.59 -23.26
C ASP A 29 -6.21 19.53 -23.58
N THR A 30 -5.79 18.34 -23.93
CA THR A 30 -6.67 17.17 -23.98
C THR A 30 -7.07 16.91 -22.54
N LYS A 31 -8.26 17.40 -22.19
CA LYS A 31 -8.83 17.24 -20.84
C LYS A 31 -8.81 15.74 -20.48
N ILE A 32 -8.03 15.37 -19.47
CA ILE A 32 -7.95 13.99 -19.02
C ILE A 32 -9.36 13.50 -18.65
N ASN A 33 -9.78 12.40 -19.25
CA ASN A 33 -11.03 11.74 -18.88
C ASN A 33 -10.81 10.96 -17.58
N LYS A 34 -11.19 11.57 -16.46
CA LYS A 34 -10.96 11.05 -15.12
C LYS A 34 -11.61 9.67 -14.90
N GLU A 35 -12.84 9.51 -15.36
CA GLU A 35 -13.58 8.26 -15.26
C GLU A 35 -12.89 7.15 -16.06
N GLU A 36 -12.46 7.43 -17.28
CA GLU A 36 -11.77 6.48 -18.13
C GLU A 36 -10.44 6.00 -17.49
N VAL A 37 -9.65 6.93 -16.92
CA VAL A 37 -8.39 6.58 -16.25
C VAL A 37 -8.62 5.65 -15.07
N LEU A 38 -9.56 6.00 -14.18
CA LEU A 38 -9.87 5.20 -13.01
C LEU A 38 -10.48 3.84 -13.36
N LYS A 39 -11.39 3.82 -14.35
CA LYS A 39 -12.03 2.58 -14.82
C LYS A 39 -11.02 1.63 -15.46
N LYS A 40 -10.14 2.13 -16.33
CA LYS A 40 -9.08 1.31 -16.93
C LYS A 40 -8.13 0.75 -15.88
N ALA A 41 -7.77 1.55 -14.86
CA ALA A 41 -6.94 1.06 -13.76
C ALA A 41 -7.62 -0.08 -12.99
N ALA A 42 -8.92 0.02 -12.72
CA ALA A 42 -9.70 -1.06 -12.09
C ALA A 42 -9.78 -2.30 -12.99
N GLU A 43 -10.06 -2.14 -14.30
CA GLU A 43 -10.12 -3.25 -15.26
C GLU A 43 -8.76 -3.99 -15.36
N VAL A 44 -7.66 -3.26 -15.34
CA VAL A 44 -6.31 -3.85 -15.38
C VAL A 44 -5.98 -4.55 -14.08
N ALA A 45 -6.34 -3.96 -12.94
CA ALA A 45 -6.09 -4.56 -11.62
C ALA A 45 -6.79 -5.90 -11.43
N ASN A 46 -8.01 -6.06 -11.92
CA ASN A 46 -8.75 -7.33 -11.92
C ASN A 46 -8.06 -8.46 -12.72
N ASN A 47 -7.10 -8.12 -13.58
CA ASN A 47 -6.36 -9.08 -14.40
C ASN A 47 -4.92 -9.32 -13.90
N ILE A 48 -4.55 -8.76 -12.75
CA ILE A 48 -3.24 -9.01 -12.13
C ILE A 48 -3.18 -10.47 -11.66
N LYS A 49 -2.19 -11.21 -12.16
CA LYS A 49 -1.96 -12.61 -11.80
C LYS A 49 -0.94 -12.80 -10.69
N SER A 50 -0.05 -11.84 -10.51
CA SER A 50 0.93 -11.82 -9.44
C SER A 50 1.46 -10.40 -9.18
N GLY A 51 1.98 -10.15 -8.00
CA GLY A 51 2.58 -8.87 -7.67
C GLY A 51 3.29 -8.90 -6.31
N ASN A 52 4.20 -7.94 -6.12
CA ASN A 52 4.78 -7.64 -4.83
C ASN A 52 4.08 -6.40 -4.27
N LYS A 53 3.60 -6.47 -3.04
CA LYS A 53 2.98 -5.35 -2.35
C LYS A 53 3.78 -5.03 -1.09
N LEU A 54 4.26 -3.79 -1.01
CA LEU A 54 4.92 -3.24 0.17
C LEU A 54 3.98 -2.21 0.81
N VAL A 55 3.59 -2.45 2.06
CA VAL A 55 2.82 -1.51 2.88
C VAL A 55 3.74 -0.98 3.97
N ASN A 56 3.96 0.32 3.98
CA ASN A 56 4.65 1.01 5.06
C ASN A 56 3.64 1.89 5.81
N THR A 57 3.47 1.64 7.10
CA THR A 57 2.58 2.42 7.97
C THR A 57 3.39 3.02 9.11
N ILE A 58 3.40 4.35 9.18
CA ILE A 58 4.00 5.13 10.25
C ILE A 58 2.88 5.70 11.12
N MET A 59 2.95 5.41 12.42
CA MET A 59 2.05 5.94 13.44
C MET A 59 2.84 6.82 14.40
N GLU A 60 2.55 8.11 14.39
CA GLU A 60 3.13 9.12 15.28
C GLU A 60 2.12 9.43 16.41
N ILE A 61 2.44 9.04 17.64
CA ILE A 61 1.61 9.33 18.83
C ILE A 61 2.04 10.66 19.39
N LYS A 62 1.13 11.61 19.57
CA LYS A 62 1.44 12.96 20.06
C LYS A 62 2.05 12.92 21.46
N GLY A 63 3.28 13.42 21.59
CA GLY A 63 4.03 13.40 22.84
C GLY A 63 4.59 12.03 23.24
N GLY A 64 4.52 11.03 22.35
CA GLY A 64 4.97 9.67 22.56
C GLY A 64 5.99 9.20 21.54
N VAL A 65 5.91 7.93 21.21
CA VAL A 65 6.81 7.25 20.27
C VAL A 65 6.23 7.22 18.86
N THR A 66 7.11 7.15 17.87
CA THR A 66 6.75 6.79 16.49
C THR A 66 6.92 5.29 16.33
N VAL A 67 5.91 4.63 15.78
CA VAL A 67 5.94 3.20 15.44
C VAL A 67 5.82 3.07 13.94
N GLU A 68 6.69 2.26 13.34
CA GLU A 68 6.66 1.96 11.92
C GLU A 68 6.47 0.46 11.71
N TYR A 69 5.45 0.10 10.92
CA TYR A 69 5.18 -1.26 10.48
C TYR A 69 5.43 -1.38 8.98
N ILE A 70 6.10 -2.47 8.60
CA ILE A 70 6.31 -2.83 7.21
C ILE A 70 5.68 -4.20 6.96
N ILE A 71 4.81 -4.26 5.96
CA ILE A 71 4.30 -5.52 5.42
C ILE A 71 4.85 -5.64 4.00
N ASP A 72 5.67 -6.65 3.76
CA ASP A 72 6.21 -6.98 2.44
C ASP A 72 5.61 -8.32 2.00
N SER A 73 4.92 -8.34 0.87
CA SER A 73 4.26 -9.53 0.37
C SER A 73 4.56 -9.77 -1.10
N SER A 74 4.70 -11.05 -1.45
CA SER A 74 4.71 -11.58 -2.80
C SER A 74 3.51 -12.49 -2.95
N ILE A 75 2.69 -12.26 -3.98
CA ILE A 75 1.41 -12.96 -4.17
C ILE A 75 1.35 -13.48 -5.61
N ILE A 76 0.97 -14.74 -5.77
CA ILE A 76 0.57 -15.36 -7.04
C ILE A 76 -0.88 -15.81 -6.90
N ILE A 77 -1.72 -15.41 -7.85
CA ILE A 77 -3.17 -15.66 -7.77
C ILE A 77 -3.51 -17.11 -8.14
N GLU A 78 -2.83 -17.69 -9.16
CA GLU A 78 -3.17 -19.02 -9.63
C GLU A 78 -1.95 -19.77 -10.20
N PRO A 79 -1.58 -20.98 -9.64
CA PRO A 79 -2.12 -21.49 -8.38
C PRO A 79 -1.77 -20.56 -7.21
N PHE A 80 -2.70 -20.41 -6.25
CA PHE A 80 -2.49 -19.45 -5.17
C PHE A 80 -1.27 -19.79 -4.34
N SER A 81 -0.37 -18.84 -4.20
CA SER A 81 0.74 -18.89 -3.26
C SER A 81 1.11 -17.48 -2.81
N MET A 82 1.55 -17.37 -1.57
CA MET A 82 1.90 -16.10 -0.95
C MET A 82 3.08 -16.26 0.01
N LYS A 83 3.93 -15.24 0.02
CA LYS A 83 4.84 -14.95 1.13
C LYS A 83 4.49 -13.56 1.66
N LEU A 84 4.31 -13.44 2.96
CA LEU A 84 4.08 -12.17 3.65
C LEU A 84 5.07 -12.06 4.81
N THR A 85 5.62 -10.88 5.00
CA THR A 85 6.48 -10.57 6.13
C THR A 85 5.95 -9.32 6.81
N LEU A 86 5.71 -9.41 8.12
CA LEU A 86 5.39 -8.28 8.98
C LEU A 86 6.59 -7.95 9.87
N GLU A 87 7.02 -6.71 9.84
CA GLU A 87 8.13 -6.18 10.64
C GLU A 87 7.67 -4.91 11.35
N GLN A 88 7.97 -4.80 12.65
CA GLN A 88 7.93 -3.54 13.38
C GLN A 88 9.34 -2.99 13.48
N LYS A 89 9.60 -1.81 12.95
CA LYS A 89 10.92 -1.18 12.99
C LYS A 89 11.38 -0.94 14.42
N GLY A 90 12.66 -1.24 14.66
CA GLY A 90 13.27 -1.10 15.99
C GLY A 90 12.97 -2.24 16.96
N GLN A 91 12.27 -3.28 16.51
CA GLN A 91 12.12 -4.55 17.22
C GLN A 91 12.73 -5.67 16.38
N ASP A 92 13.42 -6.62 17.04
CA ASP A 92 14.01 -7.79 16.37
C ASP A 92 12.96 -8.88 16.06
N THR A 93 11.69 -8.51 15.99
CA THR A 93 10.58 -9.44 15.75
C THR A 93 10.07 -9.27 14.33
N LYS A 94 10.25 -10.31 13.53
CA LYS A 94 9.76 -10.40 12.17
C LYS A 94 8.94 -11.67 12.02
N VAL A 95 7.67 -11.52 11.69
CA VAL A 95 6.78 -12.65 11.42
C VAL A 95 6.72 -12.87 9.91
N THR A 96 6.99 -14.10 9.47
CA THR A 96 6.86 -14.49 8.08
C THR A 96 5.76 -15.54 7.95
N THR A 97 4.86 -15.31 6.99
CA THR A 97 3.78 -16.24 6.66
C THR A 97 3.93 -16.67 5.21
N PHE A 98 3.82 -17.97 4.96
CA PHE A 98 3.65 -18.53 3.63
C PHE A 98 2.26 -19.15 3.52
N VAL A 99 1.66 -19.06 2.33
CA VAL A 99 0.50 -19.87 1.96
C VAL A 99 0.82 -20.56 0.65
N LYS A 100 0.76 -21.88 0.63
CA LYS A 100 1.00 -22.70 -0.56
C LYS A 100 0.21 -24.01 -0.44
N ASP A 101 -0.39 -24.43 -1.53
CA ASP A 101 -1.16 -25.69 -1.63
C ASP A 101 -2.26 -25.81 -0.54
N GLY A 102 -2.90 -24.68 -0.19
CA GLY A 102 -3.96 -24.62 0.83
C GLY A 102 -3.45 -24.67 2.27
N ILE A 103 -2.14 -24.67 2.49
CA ILE A 103 -1.55 -24.68 3.84
C ILE A 103 -0.91 -23.31 4.13
N MET A 104 -1.17 -22.82 5.33
CA MET A 104 -0.53 -21.63 5.90
C MET A 104 0.58 -22.05 6.87
N TYR A 105 1.77 -21.48 6.70
CA TYR A 105 2.93 -21.65 7.54
C TYR A 105 3.28 -20.29 8.13
N MET A 106 3.32 -20.18 9.45
CA MET A 106 3.60 -18.93 10.15
C MET A 106 4.80 -19.09 11.08
N SER A 107 5.81 -18.22 10.93
CA SER A 107 6.96 -18.21 11.83
C SER A 107 6.60 -17.60 13.18
N ASN A 108 7.08 -18.21 14.25
CA ASN A 108 7.04 -17.65 15.59
C ASN A 108 8.44 -17.13 15.94
N PRO A 109 8.66 -15.79 15.96
CA PRO A 109 9.98 -15.22 16.18
C PRO A 109 10.48 -15.36 17.63
N ILE A 110 9.60 -15.67 18.59
CA ILE A 110 9.96 -15.79 20.01
C ILE A 110 10.74 -17.07 20.28
N ASN A 111 10.30 -18.18 19.71
CA ASN A 111 10.90 -19.50 19.90
C ASN A 111 11.56 -20.07 18.65
N ASN A 112 11.57 -19.29 17.56
CA ASN A 112 12.14 -19.67 16.26
C ASN A 112 11.55 -20.98 15.71
N THR A 113 10.23 -21.14 15.84
CA THR A 113 9.48 -22.30 15.33
C THR A 113 8.54 -21.87 14.21
N TRP A 114 7.93 -22.86 13.55
CA TRP A 114 6.88 -22.66 12.57
C TRP A 114 5.60 -23.34 13.04
N GLU A 115 4.48 -22.65 12.84
CA GLU A 115 3.14 -23.19 13.02
C GLU A 115 2.53 -23.46 11.65
N LYS A 116 1.76 -24.55 11.54
CA LYS A 116 1.18 -25.02 10.30
C LYS A 116 -0.31 -25.25 10.50
N GLN A 117 -1.12 -24.70 9.60
CA GLN A 117 -2.58 -24.87 9.61
C GLN A 117 -3.15 -24.82 8.20
N GLU A 118 -4.36 -25.35 8.00
CA GLU A 118 -5.07 -25.17 6.74
C GLU A 118 -5.46 -23.69 6.57
N ALA A 119 -5.23 -23.15 5.36
CA ALA A 119 -5.69 -21.83 5.01
C ALA A 119 -7.19 -21.89 4.67
N THR A 120 -8.00 -21.06 5.32
CA THR A 120 -9.43 -20.99 4.99
C THR A 120 -9.65 -20.36 3.61
N PHE A 121 -10.77 -20.71 2.97
CA PHE A 121 -11.13 -20.10 1.68
C PHE A 121 -11.22 -18.57 1.79
N GLU A 122 -11.83 -18.06 2.88
CA GLU A 122 -11.99 -16.64 3.13
C GLU A 122 -10.65 -15.92 3.26
N ALA A 123 -9.68 -16.53 3.95
CA ALA A 123 -8.33 -15.96 4.09
C ALA A 123 -7.62 -15.90 2.72
N ILE A 124 -7.73 -16.95 1.91
CA ILE A 124 -7.15 -16.98 0.56
C ILE A 124 -7.75 -15.88 -0.31
N GLU A 125 -9.07 -15.71 -0.32
CA GLU A 125 -9.74 -14.67 -1.11
C GLU A 125 -9.35 -13.26 -0.63
N GLN A 126 -9.21 -13.03 0.67
CA GLN A 126 -8.71 -11.75 1.19
C GLN A 126 -7.29 -11.44 0.70
N PHE A 127 -6.40 -12.43 0.67
CA PHE A 127 -5.05 -12.25 0.16
C PHE A 127 -5.01 -12.01 -1.36
N LYS A 128 -5.85 -12.68 -2.13
CA LYS A 128 -5.97 -12.43 -3.59
C LYS A 128 -6.43 -11.00 -3.85
N ASN A 129 -7.44 -10.52 -3.13
CA ASN A 129 -7.98 -9.17 -3.26
C ASN A 129 -6.97 -8.09 -2.84
N ALA A 130 -5.92 -8.44 -2.09
CA ALA A 130 -4.89 -7.48 -1.70
C ALA A 130 -4.15 -6.82 -2.87
N LEU A 131 -4.17 -7.43 -4.07
CA LEU A 131 -3.60 -6.84 -5.29
C LEU A 131 -4.59 -5.91 -6.03
N ASP A 132 -5.88 -5.98 -5.75
CA ASP A 132 -6.94 -5.20 -6.44
C ASP A 132 -7.32 -3.93 -5.67
N THR A 133 -6.36 -3.08 -5.41
CA THR A 133 -6.61 -1.76 -4.79
C THR A 133 -7.35 -0.81 -5.72
N SER A 134 -7.21 -0.96 -7.05
CA SER A 134 -7.78 -0.02 -8.02
C SER A 134 -9.29 -0.10 -8.11
N THR A 135 -9.89 -1.28 -7.98
CA THR A 135 -11.35 -1.43 -8.01
C THR A 135 -12.00 -0.77 -6.79
N GLU A 136 -11.39 -0.90 -5.63
CA GLU A 136 -11.85 -0.20 -4.41
C GLU A 136 -11.77 1.32 -4.58
N ILE A 137 -10.64 1.83 -5.10
CA ILE A 137 -10.45 3.27 -5.36
C ILE A 137 -11.45 3.76 -6.41
N TYR A 138 -11.66 3.03 -7.51
CA TYR A 138 -12.65 3.40 -8.51
C TYR A 138 -14.05 3.51 -7.89
N ASN A 139 -14.47 2.52 -7.11
CA ASN A 139 -15.79 2.52 -6.46
C ASN A 139 -15.95 3.68 -5.48
N MET A 140 -14.89 4.05 -4.77
CA MET A 140 -14.89 5.20 -3.85
C MET A 140 -14.95 6.55 -4.59
N LEU A 141 -14.32 6.67 -5.77
CA LEU A 141 -14.15 7.96 -6.46
C LEU A 141 -15.18 8.22 -7.58
N LYS A 142 -15.81 7.18 -8.15
CA LYS A 142 -16.67 7.29 -9.36
C LYS A 142 -17.84 8.28 -9.21
N ASP A 143 -18.39 8.40 -8.01
CA ASP A 143 -19.52 9.29 -7.71
C ASP A 143 -19.06 10.70 -7.28
N HIS A 144 -17.73 10.95 -7.27
CA HIS A 144 -17.10 12.20 -6.82
C HIS A 144 -16.06 12.75 -7.81
N LEU A 145 -16.19 12.42 -9.10
CA LEU A 145 -15.23 12.80 -10.14
C LEU A 145 -15.04 14.33 -10.29
N ASP A 146 -16.03 15.12 -9.91
CA ASP A 146 -15.96 16.58 -9.85
C ASP A 146 -14.92 17.07 -8.84
N LYS A 147 -14.69 16.31 -7.76
CA LYS A 147 -13.72 16.59 -6.70
C LYS A 147 -12.35 15.90 -6.91
N VAL A 148 -12.25 14.99 -7.85
CA VAL A 148 -10.97 14.33 -8.18
C VAL A 148 -10.14 15.23 -9.07
N ASP A 149 -8.84 15.38 -8.80
CA ASP A 149 -7.86 15.97 -9.69
C ASP A 149 -6.93 14.88 -10.23
N ILE A 150 -6.66 14.89 -11.55
CA ILE A 150 -5.72 13.96 -12.20
C ILE A 150 -4.73 14.79 -13.00
N LYS A 151 -3.44 14.59 -12.71
CA LYS A 151 -2.32 15.20 -13.41
C LYS A 151 -1.42 14.14 -14.02
N GLU A 152 -0.85 14.45 -15.18
CA GLU A 152 0.20 13.65 -15.77
C GLU A 152 1.56 14.19 -15.34
N LYS A 153 2.41 13.30 -14.78
CA LYS A 153 3.78 13.63 -14.41
C LYS A 153 4.65 12.37 -14.43
N ASP A 154 5.83 12.48 -15.01
CA ASP A 154 6.86 11.43 -15.01
C ASP A 154 6.34 10.04 -15.44
N GLY A 155 5.50 10.01 -16.50
CA GLY A 155 4.92 8.78 -17.03
C GLY A 155 3.80 8.19 -16.16
N ASN A 156 3.27 8.94 -15.19
CA ASN A 156 2.20 8.49 -14.33
C ASN A 156 0.98 9.44 -14.40
N TYR A 157 -0.20 8.89 -14.07
CA TYR A 157 -1.32 9.66 -13.59
C TYR A 157 -1.23 9.79 -12.08
N ILE A 158 -1.27 11.02 -11.59
CA ILE A 158 -1.32 11.33 -10.15
C ILE A 158 -2.74 11.77 -9.85
N ILE A 159 -3.45 10.97 -9.06
CA ILE A 159 -4.83 11.19 -8.67
C ILE A 159 -4.84 11.72 -7.23
N THR A 160 -5.46 12.87 -7.04
CA THR A 160 -5.62 13.49 -5.71
C THR A 160 -7.06 13.95 -5.51
N VAL A 161 -7.42 14.15 -4.25
CA VAL A 161 -8.69 14.74 -3.84
C VAL A 161 -8.43 15.88 -2.87
N PRO A 162 -9.34 16.83 -2.68
CA PRO A 162 -9.19 17.88 -1.69
C PRO A 162 -8.95 17.29 -0.30
N LYS A 163 -8.06 17.94 0.45
CA LYS A 163 -7.80 17.56 1.85
C LYS A 163 -9.12 17.51 2.64
N ASN A 164 -9.26 16.51 3.50
CA ASN A 164 -10.46 16.31 4.30
C ASN A 164 -11.76 16.02 3.52
N SER A 165 -11.66 15.43 2.32
CA SER A 165 -12.86 15.00 1.59
C SER A 165 -13.71 14.04 2.40
N ASP A 166 -15.01 14.34 2.53
CA ASP A 166 -15.93 13.58 3.40
C ASP A 166 -16.03 12.12 2.97
N PHE A 167 -16.07 11.83 1.68
CA PHE A 167 -16.15 10.46 1.17
C PHE A 167 -14.90 9.62 1.50
N ILE A 168 -13.69 10.24 1.61
CA ILE A 168 -12.49 9.56 2.10
C ILE A 168 -12.59 9.30 3.60
N LYS A 169 -13.07 10.30 4.37
CA LYS A 169 -13.29 10.14 5.81
C LYS A 169 -14.30 9.05 6.13
N GLU A 170 -15.38 8.96 5.37
CA GLU A 170 -16.40 7.92 5.52
C GLU A 170 -15.82 6.54 5.20
N SER A 171 -15.10 6.38 4.09
CA SER A 171 -14.42 5.14 3.74
C SER A 171 -13.45 4.70 4.85
N LEU A 172 -12.65 5.61 5.42
CA LEU A 172 -11.76 5.32 6.54
C LEU A 172 -12.54 4.85 7.79
N LYS A 173 -13.68 5.47 8.10
CA LYS A 173 -14.54 5.05 9.22
C LYS A 173 -15.10 3.65 9.01
N GLU A 174 -15.56 3.35 7.80
CA GLU A 174 -16.08 2.03 7.46
C GLU A 174 -14.99 0.94 7.57
N GLN A 175 -13.79 1.22 7.04
CA GLN A 175 -12.65 0.30 7.16
C GLN A 175 -12.26 0.08 8.63
N MET A 176 -12.16 1.14 9.43
CA MET A 176 -11.85 1.01 10.85
C MET A 176 -12.90 0.19 11.59
N ASN A 177 -14.17 0.47 11.35
CA ASN A 177 -15.28 -0.29 11.95
C ASN A 177 -15.27 -1.77 11.57
N SER A 178 -14.83 -2.11 10.36
CA SER A 178 -14.72 -3.51 9.92
C SER A 178 -13.59 -4.27 10.61
N ILE A 179 -12.52 -3.57 11.03
CA ILE A 179 -11.34 -4.19 11.65
C ILE A 179 -11.49 -4.31 13.17
N VAL A 180 -11.90 -3.23 13.83
CA VAL A 180 -11.93 -3.17 15.31
C VAL A 180 -13.34 -3.17 15.90
N GLY A 181 -14.36 -3.30 15.07
CA GLY A 181 -15.76 -3.11 15.48
C GLY A 181 -16.11 -1.62 15.56
N GLN A 182 -17.32 -1.31 16.07
CA GLN A 182 -17.75 0.09 16.17
C GLN A 182 -16.81 0.88 17.07
N SER A 183 -16.15 1.88 16.49
CA SER A 183 -15.28 2.85 17.17
C SER A 183 -15.91 4.24 17.06
N PRO A 184 -16.86 4.60 17.94
CA PRO A 184 -17.63 5.83 17.82
C PRO A 184 -16.77 7.10 17.90
N ASP A 185 -15.60 7.02 18.54
CA ASP A 185 -14.68 8.15 18.70
C ASP A 185 -13.71 8.32 17.53
N PHE A 186 -13.68 7.36 16.57
CA PHE A 186 -12.81 7.48 15.41
C PHE A 186 -13.35 8.53 14.44
N ASN A 187 -12.72 9.69 14.43
CA ASN A 187 -13.05 10.79 13.53
C ASN A 187 -11.78 11.31 12.85
N PRO A 188 -11.45 10.82 11.66
CA PRO A 188 -10.24 11.22 10.96
C PRO A 188 -10.30 12.69 10.52
N ASP A 189 -9.18 13.39 10.68
CA ASP A 189 -8.96 14.75 10.22
C ASP A 189 -7.61 14.87 9.53
N ASN A 190 -7.33 16.01 8.90
CA ASN A 190 -6.11 16.23 8.13
C ASN A 190 -5.87 15.17 7.05
N VAL A 191 -6.96 14.56 6.54
CA VAL A 191 -6.92 13.46 5.58
C VAL A 191 -6.35 13.94 4.25
N THR A 192 -5.30 13.27 3.77
CA THR A 192 -4.72 13.44 2.44
C THR A 192 -4.71 12.10 1.72
N PHE A 193 -4.95 12.14 0.42
CA PHE A 193 -5.02 10.97 -0.45
C PHE A 193 -4.27 11.27 -1.75
N GLU A 194 -3.40 10.36 -2.15
CA GLU A 194 -2.72 10.38 -3.43
C GLU A 194 -2.61 8.96 -4.00
N TYR A 195 -2.94 8.81 -5.26
CA TYR A 195 -2.87 7.53 -5.95
C TYR A 195 -2.16 7.68 -7.30
N LEU A 196 -1.10 6.90 -7.50
CA LEU A 196 -0.29 6.87 -8.70
C LEU A 196 -0.62 5.64 -9.54
N ILE A 197 -0.89 5.88 -10.83
CA ILE A 197 -1.12 4.85 -11.85
C ILE A 197 -0.10 5.06 -12.97
N ASP A 198 0.49 4.00 -13.47
CA ASP A 198 1.32 4.04 -14.67
C ASP A 198 0.47 4.45 -15.88
N LYS A 199 0.91 5.45 -16.63
CA LYS A 199 0.14 6.03 -17.73
C LYS A 199 -0.01 5.09 -18.93
N GLU A 200 0.98 4.23 -19.18
CA GLU A 200 0.99 3.35 -20.35
C GLU A 200 0.22 2.06 -20.09
N THR A 201 0.45 1.46 -18.91
CA THR A 201 -0.11 0.16 -18.55
C THR A 201 -1.37 0.24 -17.71
N TYR A 202 -1.66 1.40 -17.13
CA TYR A 202 -2.71 1.61 -16.11
C TYR A 202 -2.53 0.78 -14.83
N PHE A 203 -1.37 0.15 -14.64
CA PHE A 203 -1.08 -0.55 -13.40
C PHE A 203 -0.99 0.41 -12.20
N PRO A 204 -1.60 0.04 -11.05
CA PRO A 204 -1.40 0.78 -9.81
C PRO A 204 0.08 0.70 -9.39
N LYS A 205 0.63 1.82 -8.92
CA LYS A 205 2.00 1.89 -8.43
C LYS A 205 2.07 2.21 -6.96
N VAL A 206 1.45 3.31 -6.55
CA VAL A 206 1.54 3.81 -5.18
C VAL A 206 0.19 4.37 -4.74
N LEU A 207 -0.25 3.99 -3.57
CA LEU A 207 -1.34 4.63 -2.84
C LEU A 207 -0.79 5.19 -1.54
N SER A 208 -0.92 6.50 -1.34
CA SER A 208 -0.53 7.20 -0.11
C SER A 208 -1.76 7.79 0.58
N LEU A 209 -1.89 7.52 1.86
CA LEU A 209 -2.96 8.02 2.71
C LEU A 209 -2.36 8.52 4.02
N SER A 210 -2.74 9.71 4.45
CA SER A 210 -2.38 10.21 5.78
C SER A 210 -3.59 10.85 6.44
N PHE A 211 -3.71 10.67 7.76
CA PHE A 211 -4.76 11.28 8.57
C PHE A 211 -4.32 11.41 10.03
N GLU A 212 -5.02 12.28 10.75
CA GLU A 212 -4.94 12.42 12.20
C GLU A 212 -6.24 11.93 12.82
N ALA A 213 -6.18 11.25 13.96
CA ALA A 213 -7.36 10.78 14.67
C ALA A 213 -7.07 10.60 16.16
N LYS A 214 -8.13 10.35 16.95
CA LYS A 214 -7.99 9.80 18.30
C LYS A 214 -8.15 8.29 18.25
N LEU A 215 -7.15 7.59 18.80
CA LEU A 215 -7.21 6.15 19.03
C LEU A 215 -6.96 5.91 20.51
N ASP A 216 -7.91 5.27 21.21
CA ASP A 216 -7.86 5.02 22.65
C ASP A 216 -7.55 6.29 23.48
N GLY A 217 -8.15 7.43 23.06
CA GLY A 217 -7.98 8.71 23.72
C GLY A 217 -6.66 9.45 23.41
N GLN A 218 -5.76 8.88 22.63
CA GLN A 218 -4.50 9.48 22.21
C GLN A 218 -4.63 10.12 20.82
N ASP A 219 -4.07 11.31 20.64
CA ASP A 219 -3.95 11.92 19.32
C ASP A 219 -2.84 11.20 18.55
N VAL A 220 -3.18 10.65 17.38
CA VAL A 220 -2.25 9.95 16.51
C VAL A 220 -2.30 10.53 15.10
N LYS A 221 -1.15 10.51 14.42
CA LYS A 221 -1.07 10.72 12.97
C LYS A 221 -0.64 9.41 12.33
N VAL A 222 -1.39 8.97 11.35
CA VAL A 222 -1.11 7.76 10.58
C VAL A 222 -0.75 8.15 9.16
N THR A 223 0.33 7.61 8.64
CA THR A 223 0.72 7.71 7.23
C THR A 223 0.96 6.31 6.70
N THR A 224 0.20 5.92 5.69
CA THR A 224 0.33 4.62 5.02
C THR A 224 0.68 4.82 3.56
N THR A 225 1.68 4.09 3.09
CA THR A 225 2.07 4.01 1.68
C THR A 225 2.02 2.56 1.25
N ASN A 226 1.21 2.27 0.23
CA ASN A 226 1.14 0.98 -0.43
C ASN A 226 1.86 1.10 -1.78
N THR A 227 2.87 0.28 -2.02
CA THR A 227 3.59 0.22 -3.30
C THR A 227 3.38 -1.15 -3.93
N LEU A 228 2.93 -1.18 -5.19
CA LEU A 228 2.80 -2.39 -5.97
C LEU A 228 3.91 -2.44 -7.03
N SER A 229 4.56 -3.59 -7.15
CA SER A 229 5.68 -3.81 -8.08
C SER A 229 5.70 -5.25 -8.59
N ASN A 230 6.59 -5.54 -9.55
CA ASN A 230 6.74 -6.88 -10.16
C ASN A 230 5.40 -7.48 -10.62
N ILE A 231 4.50 -6.62 -11.14
CA ILE A 231 3.17 -7.04 -11.60
C ILE A 231 3.33 -8.07 -12.72
N ASN A 232 2.66 -9.22 -12.55
CA ASN A 232 2.68 -10.37 -13.46
C ASN A 232 4.09 -10.97 -13.68
N SER A 233 5.05 -10.71 -12.76
CA SER A 233 6.43 -11.16 -12.90
C SER A 233 7.03 -11.70 -11.59
N VAL A 234 6.19 -12.06 -10.62
CA VAL A 234 6.64 -12.74 -9.40
C VAL A 234 7.07 -14.15 -9.74
N GLY A 235 8.30 -14.51 -9.33
CA GLY A 235 8.83 -15.88 -9.46
C GLY A 235 8.16 -16.85 -8.48
N GLU A 236 8.50 -18.14 -8.59
CA GLU A 236 7.95 -19.17 -7.70
C GLU A 236 8.20 -18.85 -6.22
N ILE A 237 7.15 -18.99 -5.41
CA ILE A 237 7.22 -18.84 -3.96
C ILE A 237 7.53 -20.22 -3.34
N THR A 238 8.66 -20.30 -2.66
CA THR A 238 9.12 -21.53 -2.02
C THR A 238 9.00 -21.44 -0.51
N VAL A 239 8.34 -22.43 0.10
CA VAL A 239 8.26 -22.58 1.56
C VAL A 239 9.58 -23.16 2.07
N PRO A 240 10.20 -22.61 3.13
CA PRO A 240 11.42 -23.16 3.70
C PRO A 240 11.24 -24.58 4.25
N GLU A 241 12.30 -25.40 4.18
CA GLU A 241 12.25 -26.79 4.65
C GLU A 241 11.89 -26.90 6.14
N GLU A 242 12.39 -25.98 6.97
CA GLU A 242 12.04 -25.93 8.39
C GLU A 242 10.54 -25.69 8.65
N ALA A 243 9.87 -24.93 7.77
CA ALA A 243 8.43 -24.73 7.85
C ALA A 243 7.66 -25.96 7.36
N LEU A 244 8.13 -26.62 6.29
CA LEU A 244 7.51 -27.83 5.76
C LEU A 244 7.56 -28.99 6.78
N ASN A 245 8.66 -29.09 7.54
CA ASN A 245 8.90 -30.12 8.52
C ASN A 245 8.37 -29.78 9.93
N SER A 246 7.72 -28.62 10.12
CA SER A 246 7.11 -28.27 11.39
C SER A 246 6.00 -29.27 11.77
N ASN A 247 6.02 -29.70 13.01
CA ASN A 247 4.92 -30.51 13.56
C ASN A 247 3.75 -29.61 13.91
N ASN A 248 2.55 -30.11 13.70
CA ASN A 248 1.30 -29.43 14.11
C ASN A 248 1.21 -29.29 15.63
#